data_1fdb31b5701705d7784e2c9be804f060
#
_entry.id   1fdb31b5701705d7784e2c9be804f060
#
_cell.length_a   1.000
_cell.length_b   1.000
_cell.length_c   1.000
_cell.angle_alpha   90.00
_cell.angle_beta   90.00
_cell.angle_gamma   90.00
#
_symmetry.space_group_name_H-M   'P 1'
#
loop_
_entity.id
_entity.type
_entity.pdbx_description
1 polymer ?
#
loop_
_entity_poly.entity_id
_entity_poly.type
_entity_poly.pdbx_seq_one_letter_code
_entity_poly.pdbx_strand_id
1 'polypeptide(L)'
;MQIAPETEMMHELTPEELKALQACFLEIIKDIDRVCQEHGLCYMAAGGTALGSVRHKGFIPWDDDVDILMPREDLNRFVELFDECMGDKYELTTPNSDKYQLESMISAVYKKNTLKAAFLDYNTPFPKGVHIDIFAIESVPRNPIVRGIKGV
;
A
#
# COMPACT_ATOMS: atom_id res chain seq x y z
N MET A 1 -16.51 -19.07 21.69
CA MET A 1 -15.39 -18.47 20.97
C MET A 1 -14.87 -17.37 21.89
N GLN A 2 -13.72 -17.57 22.53
CA GLN A 2 -13.12 -16.54 23.37
C GLN A 2 -12.53 -15.49 22.44
N ILE A 3 -13.02 -14.26 22.51
CA ILE A 3 -12.44 -13.11 21.82
C ILE A 3 -11.09 -12.85 22.49
N ALA A 4 -10.02 -12.75 21.71
CA ALA A 4 -8.70 -12.45 22.27
C ALA A 4 -8.74 -11.06 22.95
N PRO A 5 -8.06 -10.87 24.12
CA PRO A 5 -8.09 -9.62 24.88
C PRO A 5 -7.72 -8.38 24.07
N GLU A 6 -6.95 -8.56 23.02
CA GLU A 6 -6.46 -7.50 22.14
C GLU A 6 -7.51 -7.01 21.12
N THR A 7 -8.58 -7.78 20.85
CA THR A 7 -9.71 -7.31 20.03
C THR A 7 -10.62 -6.32 20.78
N GLU A 8 -10.50 -6.22 22.10
CA GLU A 8 -11.17 -5.17 22.89
C GLU A 8 -10.59 -3.77 22.61
N MET A 9 -9.39 -3.68 22.02
CA MET A 9 -8.77 -2.41 21.62
C MET A 9 -9.19 -1.94 20.24
N MET A 10 -9.90 -2.76 19.45
CA MET A 10 -10.40 -2.38 18.13
C MET A 10 -11.69 -1.58 18.27
N HIS A 11 -11.71 -0.38 17.71
CA HIS A 11 -12.87 0.50 17.68
C HIS A 11 -12.97 1.19 16.31
N GLU A 12 -14.14 1.75 16.03
CA GLU A 12 -14.29 2.63 14.88
C GLU A 12 -13.45 3.91 15.09
N LEU A 13 -12.74 4.34 14.05
CA LEU A 13 -11.90 5.53 14.13
C LEU A 13 -12.77 6.77 14.46
N THR A 14 -12.35 7.52 15.45
CA THR A 14 -12.91 8.87 15.67
C THR A 14 -12.50 9.81 14.53
N PRO A 15 -13.21 10.92 14.32
CA PRO A 15 -12.82 11.91 13.30
C PRO A 15 -11.40 12.44 13.47
N GLU A 16 -10.91 12.57 14.69
CA GLU A 16 -9.56 13.02 15.03
C GLU A 16 -8.52 11.96 14.67
N GLU A 17 -8.78 10.70 14.97
CA GLU A 17 -7.93 9.57 14.62
C GLU A 17 -7.86 9.38 13.10
N LEU A 18 -8.99 9.46 12.42
CA LEU A 18 -9.04 9.39 10.96
C LEU A 18 -8.22 10.53 10.32
N LYS A 19 -8.32 11.75 10.83
CA LYS A 19 -7.52 12.86 10.34
C LYS A 19 -6.03 12.67 10.59
N ALA A 20 -5.65 12.10 11.73
CA ALA A 20 -4.25 11.77 12.03
C ALA A 20 -3.73 10.65 11.10
N LEU A 21 -4.56 9.65 10.82
CA LEU A 21 -4.28 8.57 9.87
C LEU A 21 -4.07 9.14 8.45
N GLN A 22 -4.96 9.99 7.97
CA GLN A 22 -4.85 10.65 6.66
C GLN A 22 -3.60 11.54 6.57
N ALA A 23 -3.20 12.20 7.65
CA ALA A 23 -1.94 12.95 7.69
C ALA A 23 -0.72 12.02 7.59
N CYS A 24 -0.79 10.84 8.20
CA CYS A 24 0.24 9.82 8.10
C CYS A 24 0.35 9.26 6.66
N PHE A 25 -0.76 8.98 6.00
CA PHE A 25 -0.78 8.59 4.58
C PHE A 25 -0.16 9.66 3.68
N LEU A 26 -0.48 10.94 3.94
CA LEU A 26 0.07 12.04 3.16
C LEU A 26 1.60 12.13 3.29
N GLU A 27 2.16 11.77 4.44
CA GLU A 27 3.62 11.69 4.62
C GLU A 27 4.20 10.55 3.79
N ILE A 28 3.62 9.35 3.86
CA ILE A 28 4.10 8.19 3.11
C ILE A 28 4.05 8.47 1.60
N ILE A 29 2.92 8.98 1.09
CA ILE A 29 2.77 9.24 -0.35
C ILE A 29 3.74 10.32 -0.85
N LYS A 30 4.05 11.33 -0.03
CA LYS A 30 5.06 12.35 -0.37
C LYS A 30 6.47 11.76 -0.46
N ASP A 31 6.83 10.84 0.44
CA ASP A 31 8.13 10.16 0.38
C ASP A 31 8.20 9.21 -0.84
N ILE A 32 7.11 8.50 -1.17
CA ILE A 32 7.01 7.70 -2.41
C ILE A 32 7.13 8.60 -3.64
N ASP A 33 6.39 9.71 -3.69
CA ASP A 33 6.43 10.67 -4.80
C ASP A 33 7.83 11.23 -5.03
N ARG A 34 8.54 11.60 -3.95
CA ARG A 34 9.94 12.06 -4.02
C ARG A 34 10.82 11.01 -4.67
N VAL A 35 10.77 9.74 -4.23
CA VAL A 35 11.58 8.66 -4.81
C VAL A 35 11.21 8.44 -6.28
N CYS A 36 9.92 8.44 -6.60
CA CYS A 36 9.47 8.28 -7.98
C CYS A 36 9.97 9.41 -8.89
N GLN A 37 9.92 10.65 -8.43
CA GLN A 37 10.44 11.80 -9.19
C GLN A 37 11.95 11.76 -9.37
N GLU A 38 12.71 11.46 -8.31
CA GLU A 38 14.17 11.37 -8.32
C GLU A 38 14.68 10.28 -9.28
N HIS A 39 13.94 9.17 -9.43
CA HIS A 39 14.34 8.02 -10.23
C HIS A 39 13.56 7.84 -11.53
N GLY A 40 12.65 8.77 -11.86
CA GLY A 40 11.85 8.72 -13.08
C GLY A 40 10.85 7.57 -13.15
N LEU A 41 10.31 7.15 -11.99
CA LEU A 41 9.32 6.09 -11.86
C LEU A 41 7.91 6.66 -12.01
N CYS A 42 7.03 5.90 -12.66
CA CYS A 42 5.63 6.28 -12.83
C CYS A 42 4.75 5.60 -11.79
N TYR A 43 3.88 6.35 -11.16
CA TYR A 43 2.79 5.83 -10.34
C TYR A 43 1.52 6.65 -10.53
N MET A 44 0.39 6.13 -10.12
CA MET A 44 -0.90 6.82 -10.19
C MET A 44 -1.79 6.42 -9.02
N ALA A 45 -2.65 7.34 -8.59
CA ALA A 45 -3.66 7.05 -7.59
C ALA A 45 -4.68 6.03 -8.12
N ALA A 46 -5.16 5.13 -7.26
CA ALA A 46 -6.17 4.12 -7.57
C ALA A 46 -7.42 4.29 -6.70
N GLY A 47 -8.49 3.59 -7.03
CA GLY A 47 -9.66 3.42 -6.18
C GLY A 47 -10.21 4.70 -5.58
N GLY A 48 -10.42 4.66 -4.26
CA GLY A 48 -10.86 5.79 -3.42
C GLY A 48 -9.90 6.96 -3.47
N THR A 49 -8.61 6.69 -3.48
CA THR A 49 -7.55 7.71 -3.56
C THR A 49 -7.65 8.55 -4.83
N ALA A 50 -7.86 7.91 -5.99
CA ALA A 50 -8.05 8.62 -7.26
C ALA A 50 -9.34 9.44 -7.27
N LEU A 51 -10.44 8.86 -6.80
CA LEU A 51 -11.74 9.52 -6.71
C LEU A 51 -11.68 10.74 -5.76
N GLY A 52 -11.04 10.59 -4.60
CA GLY A 52 -10.85 11.65 -3.62
C GLY A 52 -10.04 12.82 -4.18
N SER A 53 -8.94 12.53 -4.88
CA SER A 53 -8.08 13.56 -5.49
C SER A 53 -8.83 14.42 -6.50
N VAL A 54 -9.72 13.83 -7.31
CA VAL A 54 -10.52 14.55 -8.32
C VAL A 54 -11.70 15.29 -7.68
N ARG A 55 -12.49 14.59 -6.86
CA ARG A 55 -13.77 15.08 -6.32
C ARG A 55 -13.61 15.98 -5.11
N HIS A 56 -12.70 15.64 -4.18
CA HIS A 56 -12.51 16.33 -2.91
C HIS A 56 -11.24 17.19 -2.85
N LYS A 57 -10.37 17.09 -3.86
CA LYS A 57 -9.04 17.72 -3.89
C LYS A 57 -8.11 17.22 -2.76
N GLY A 58 -8.34 16.01 -2.32
CA GLY A 58 -7.66 15.33 -1.23
C GLY A 58 -8.33 14.01 -0.91
N PHE A 59 -8.27 13.58 0.33
CA PHE A 59 -8.95 12.37 0.78
C PHE A 59 -10.48 12.50 0.69
N ILE A 60 -11.16 11.39 0.44
CA ILE A 60 -12.57 11.28 0.77
C ILE A 60 -12.66 11.41 2.31
N PRO A 61 -13.60 12.21 2.87
CA PRO A 61 -13.59 12.56 4.31
C PRO A 61 -13.65 11.37 5.28
N TRP A 62 -14.16 10.22 4.85
CA TRP A 62 -14.29 8.99 5.63
C TRP A 62 -13.39 7.85 5.17
N ASP A 63 -12.43 8.13 4.27
CA ASP A 63 -11.52 7.14 3.71
C ASP A 63 -10.36 6.86 4.68
N ASP A 64 -10.09 5.60 4.93
CA ASP A 64 -9.08 5.13 5.87
C ASP A 64 -8.00 4.25 5.22
N ASP A 65 -7.88 4.33 3.90
CA ASP A 65 -6.86 3.66 3.10
C ASP A 65 -6.29 4.56 1.99
N VAL A 66 -5.19 4.11 1.39
CA VAL A 66 -4.59 4.73 0.20
C VAL A 66 -4.06 3.65 -0.71
N ASP A 67 -4.53 3.70 -1.95
CA ASP A 67 -4.14 2.80 -3.02
C ASP A 67 -3.41 3.54 -4.13
N ILE A 68 -2.32 2.96 -4.62
CA ILE A 68 -1.64 3.41 -5.82
C ILE A 68 -1.41 2.26 -6.80
N LEU A 69 -1.23 2.62 -8.06
CA LEU A 69 -0.88 1.70 -9.14
C LEU A 69 0.53 2.05 -9.64
N MET A 70 1.34 1.03 -9.90
CA MET A 70 2.63 1.18 -10.59
C MET A 70 2.73 0.21 -11.77
N PRO A 71 3.24 0.63 -12.95
CA PRO A 71 3.66 -0.31 -13.97
C PRO A 71 4.65 -1.33 -13.38
N ARG A 72 4.56 -2.60 -13.80
CA ARG A 72 5.39 -3.68 -13.26
C ARG A 72 6.89 -3.35 -13.25
N GLU A 73 7.39 -2.75 -14.33
CA GLU A 73 8.81 -2.40 -14.46
C GLU A 73 9.21 -1.32 -13.44
N ASP A 74 8.37 -0.32 -13.23
CA ASP A 74 8.60 0.75 -12.25
C ASP A 74 8.49 0.22 -10.82
N LEU A 75 7.54 -0.67 -10.54
CA LEU A 75 7.42 -1.32 -9.22
C LEU A 75 8.67 -2.15 -8.90
N ASN A 76 9.16 -2.96 -9.85
CA ASN A 76 10.37 -3.74 -9.65
C ASN A 76 11.57 -2.83 -9.32
N ARG A 77 11.71 -1.72 -10.04
CA ARG A 77 12.78 -0.77 -9.78
C ARG A 77 12.59 -0.01 -8.47
N PHE A 78 11.36 0.31 -8.09
CA PHE A 78 11.05 0.88 -6.78
C PHE A 78 11.46 -0.06 -5.64
N VAL A 79 11.19 -1.36 -5.77
CA VAL A 79 11.60 -2.40 -4.80
C VAL A 79 13.12 -2.45 -4.65
N GLU A 80 13.88 -2.38 -5.77
CA GLU A 80 15.35 -2.38 -5.74
C GLU A 80 15.94 -1.16 -5.01
N LEU A 81 15.30 -0.01 -5.13
CA LEU A 81 15.74 1.26 -4.54
C LEU A 81 15.25 1.46 -3.09
N PHE A 82 14.27 0.66 -2.66
CA PHE A 82 13.49 0.94 -1.46
C PHE A 82 14.34 1.07 -0.20
N ASP A 83 15.20 0.11 0.08
CA ASP A 83 15.99 0.07 1.31
C ASP A 83 16.94 1.28 1.43
N GLU A 84 17.53 1.70 0.31
CA GLU A 84 18.42 2.86 0.27
C GLU A 84 17.65 4.18 0.45
N CYS A 85 16.48 4.32 -0.20
CA CYS A 85 15.75 5.58 -0.28
C CYS A 85 14.74 5.78 0.86
N MET A 86 14.21 4.70 1.41
CA MET A 86 13.08 4.73 2.36
C MET A 86 13.22 3.78 3.55
N GLY A 87 14.18 2.85 3.52
CA GLY A 87 14.30 1.76 4.50
C GLY A 87 14.54 2.21 5.95
N ASP A 88 14.95 3.43 6.20
CA ASP A 88 15.09 4.01 7.55
C ASP A 88 13.71 4.22 8.22
N LYS A 89 12.72 4.73 7.49
CA LYS A 89 11.38 5.11 7.98
C LYS A 89 10.31 4.07 7.71
N TYR A 90 10.50 3.26 6.66
CA TYR A 90 9.46 2.39 6.13
C TYR A 90 9.92 0.95 5.99
N GLU A 91 8.96 0.05 5.84
CA GLU A 91 9.15 -1.36 5.52
C GLU A 91 8.30 -1.71 4.31
N LEU A 92 8.90 -2.41 3.33
CA LEU A 92 8.20 -2.86 2.13
C LEU A 92 7.85 -4.33 2.24
N THR A 93 6.61 -4.67 1.91
CA THR A 93 6.20 -6.05 1.65
C THR A 93 5.92 -6.23 0.17
N THR A 94 6.29 -7.38 -0.37
CA THR A 94 6.02 -7.76 -1.77
C THR A 94 5.51 -9.19 -1.84
N PRO A 95 4.76 -9.58 -2.89
CA PRO A 95 4.26 -10.94 -3.06
C PRO A 95 5.33 -12.04 -3.03
N ASN A 96 6.58 -11.69 -3.35
CA ASN A 96 7.71 -12.63 -3.38
C ASN A 96 8.66 -12.46 -2.18
N SER A 97 8.21 -11.79 -1.13
CA SER A 97 9.03 -11.59 0.06
C SER A 97 9.13 -12.87 0.87
N ASP A 98 10.32 -13.45 0.97
CA ASP A 98 10.60 -14.62 1.83
C ASP A 98 10.27 -14.36 3.31
N LYS A 99 10.31 -13.09 3.71
CA LYS A 99 10.10 -12.67 5.10
C LYS A 99 8.67 -12.90 5.59
N TYR A 100 7.66 -12.81 4.69
CA TYR A 100 6.26 -12.81 5.11
C TYR A 100 5.44 -13.97 4.55
N GLN A 101 5.97 -14.84 3.68
CA GLN A 101 5.25 -15.94 3.01
C GLN A 101 3.87 -15.48 2.49
N LEU A 102 3.85 -14.38 1.75
CA LEU A 102 2.62 -13.69 1.41
C LEU A 102 1.84 -14.42 0.32
N GLU A 103 0.63 -14.84 0.66
CA GLU A 103 -0.41 -15.17 -0.34
C GLU A 103 -1.01 -13.90 -0.98
N SER A 104 -0.64 -12.71 -0.49
CA SER A 104 -1.10 -11.44 -1.05
C SER A 104 -0.43 -11.14 -2.40
N MET A 105 -1.23 -10.77 -3.38
CA MET A 105 -0.75 -10.30 -4.68
C MET A 105 -0.39 -8.80 -4.70
N ILE A 106 -0.43 -8.14 -3.55
CA ILE A 106 -0.29 -6.69 -3.38
C ILE A 106 1.02 -6.40 -2.66
N SER A 107 1.77 -5.41 -3.14
CA SER A 107 2.89 -4.84 -2.40
C SER A 107 2.37 -3.73 -1.49
N ALA A 108 3.02 -3.51 -0.33
CA ALA A 108 2.63 -2.43 0.56
C ALA A 108 3.83 -1.78 1.26
N VAL A 109 3.75 -0.46 1.45
CA VAL A 109 4.74 0.34 2.18
C VAL A 109 4.19 0.69 3.54
N TYR A 110 4.76 0.11 4.59
CA TYR A 110 4.38 0.29 6.00
C TYR A 110 5.25 1.33 6.67
N LYS A 111 4.66 2.27 7.38
CA LYS A 111 5.40 3.21 8.21
C LYS A 111 5.81 2.57 9.53
N LYS A 112 7.11 2.55 9.81
CA LYS A 112 7.67 2.03 11.09
C LYS A 112 7.16 2.85 12.27
N ASN A 113 7.07 2.21 13.44
CA ASN A 113 6.64 2.84 14.70
C ASN A 113 5.21 3.42 14.66
N THR A 114 4.36 2.89 13.79
CA THR A 114 2.91 3.16 13.78
C THR A 114 2.13 1.87 13.98
N LEU A 115 0.88 1.99 14.41
CA LEU A 115 -0.03 0.86 14.57
C LEU A 115 -1.36 1.17 13.88
N LYS A 116 -1.69 0.37 12.87
CA LYS A 116 -3.01 0.25 12.26
C LYS A 116 -3.23 -1.23 11.97
N ALA A 117 -4.19 -1.86 12.61
CA ALA A 117 -4.53 -3.25 12.35
C ALA A 117 -6.04 -3.36 12.10
N ALA A 118 -6.41 -3.94 10.98
CA ALA A 118 -7.78 -4.36 10.75
C ALA A 118 -8.06 -5.69 11.46
N PHE A 119 -9.32 -5.95 11.78
CA PHE A 119 -9.73 -7.18 12.46
C PHE A 119 -9.29 -8.45 11.71
N LEU A 120 -9.34 -8.42 10.38
CA LEU A 120 -8.93 -9.54 9.54
C LEU A 120 -7.43 -9.77 9.51
N ASP A 121 -6.62 -8.72 9.73
CA ASP A 121 -5.16 -8.77 9.65
C ASP A 121 -4.50 -9.09 10.97
N TYR A 122 -5.26 -9.09 12.05
CA TYR A 122 -4.73 -9.22 13.41
C TYR A 122 -3.84 -10.46 13.60
N ASN A 123 -4.24 -11.62 13.07
CA ASN A 123 -3.51 -12.87 13.18
C ASN A 123 -2.58 -13.19 12.00
N THR A 124 -2.36 -12.22 11.09
CA THR A 124 -1.47 -12.41 9.96
C THR A 124 -0.02 -12.05 10.31
N PRO A 125 0.99 -12.58 9.60
CA PRO A 125 2.38 -12.22 9.81
C PRO A 125 2.75 -10.83 9.27
N PHE A 126 1.80 -10.09 8.68
CA PHE A 126 2.05 -8.76 8.11
C PHE A 126 2.42 -7.73 9.17
N PRO A 127 3.22 -6.70 8.81
CA PRO A 127 3.40 -5.53 9.65
C PRO A 127 2.06 -4.89 10.02
N LYS A 128 1.94 -4.36 11.21
CA LYS A 128 0.71 -3.71 11.71
C LYS A 128 0.80 -2.18 11.68
N GLY A 129 1.61 -1.65 10.78
CA GLY A 129 1.78 -0.21 10.62
C GLY A 129 0.74 0.43 9.68
N VAL A 130 0.66 1.75 9.72
CA VAL A 130 -0.04 2.51 8.68
C VAL A 130 0.67 2.26 7.35
N HIS A 131 -0.07 1.89 6.31
CA HIS A 131 0.50 1.47 5.03
C HIS A 131 -0.26 2.01 3.83
N ILE A 132 0.41 2.04 2.70
CA ILE A 132 -0.14 2.30 1.37
C ILE A 132 0.00 1.04 0.54
N ASP A 133 -1.09 0.64 -0.10
CA ASP A 133 -1.11 -0.50 -1.01
C ASP A 133 -0.66 -0.10 -2.42
N ILE A 134 0.17 -0.96 -3.02
CA ILE A 134 0.72 -0.76 -4.37
C ILE A 134 0.32 -1.94 -5.25
N PHE A 135 -0.57 -1.68 -6.19
CA PHE A 135 -1.00 -2.64 -7.19
C PHE A 135 -0.12 -2.54 -8.45
N ALA A 136 0.36 -3.68 -8.90
CA ALA A 136 1.10 -3.73 -10.14
C ALA A 136 0.19 -3.69 -11.36
N ILE A 137 0.51 -2.86 -12.34
CA ILE A 137 -0.11 -2.88 -13.65
C ILE A 137 0.70 -3.80 -14.56
N GLU A 138 0.06 -4.87 -15.02
CA GLU A 138 0.66 -5.82 -15.95
C GLU A 138 0.30 -5.49 -17.40
N SER A 139 1.26 -5.60 -18.29
CA SER A 139 1.00 -5.52 -19.71
C SER A 139 0.36 -6.80 -20.24
N VAL A 140 -0.80 -6.68 -20.87
CA VAL A 140 -1.46 -7.81 -21.54
C VAL A 140 -0.89 -7.97 -22.95
N PRO A 141 -0.34 -9.15 -23.32
CA PRO A 141 0.17 -9.38 -24.64
C PRO A 141 -0.89 -9.18 -25.72
N ARG A 142 -0.57 -8.44 -26.79
CA ARG A 142 -1.49 -8.25 -27.93
C ARG A 142 -1.73 -9.55 -28.70
N ASN A 143 -0.74 -10.47 -28.73
CA ASN A 143 -0.88 -11.75 -29.39
C ASN A 143 -1.77 -12.69 -28.56
N PRO A 144 -2.91 -13.18 -29.11
CA PRO A 144 -3.86 -14.02 -28.38
C PRO A 144 -3.27 -15.37 -27.94
N ILE A 145 -2.30 -15.91 -28.67
CA ILE A 145 -1.63 -17.16 -28.29
C ILE A 145 -0.78 -16.94 -27.04
N VAL A 146 0.04 -15.88 -27.03
CA VAL A 146 0.89 -15.54 -25.88
C VAL A 146 0.03 -15.17 -24.67
N ARG A 147 -1.10 -14.50 -24.89
CA ARG A 147 -2.08 -14.18 -23.83
C ARG A 147 -2.66 -15.45 -23.22
N GLY A 148 -3.07 -16.43 -24.03
CA GLY A 148 -3.58 -17.71 -23.55
C GLY A 148 -2.53 -18.51 -22.75
N ILE A 149 -1.26 -18.48 -23.16
CA ILE A 149 -0.15 -19.14 -22.42
C ILE A 149 0.09 -18.47 -21.06
N LYS A 150 -0.03 -17.15 -20.97
CA LYS A 150 0.13 -16.40 -19.72
C LYS A 150 -1.10 -16.44 -18.80
N GLY A 151 -2.21 -17.01 -19.23
CA GLY A 151 -3.44 -17.13 -18.43
C GLY A 151 -4.20 -15.81 -18.22
N VAL A 152 -4.06 -14.84 -19.14
CA VAL A 152 -4.71 -13.52 -19.09
C VAL A 152 -5.58 -13.28 -20.31
#